data_de9f880a599f4e8ee8c1b4a54558634a
#
_entry.id   de9f880a599f4e8ee8c1b4a54558634a
#
_cell.length_a   1.000
_cell.length_b   1.000
_cell.length_c   1.000
_cell.angle_alpha   90.00
_cell.angle_beta   90.00
_cell.angle_gamma   90.00
#
_symmetry.space_group_name_H-M   'P 1'
#
loop_
_entity.id
_entity.type
_entity.pdbx_description
1 polymer ?
#
loop_
_entity_poly.entity_id
_entity_poly.type
_entity_poly.pdbx_seq_one_letter_code
_entity_poly.pdbx_strand_id
1 'polypeptide(L)'
;MNSKIEEYGISGEEENSDKSLHSETLFQKKGHNLRILTPDEAVKLQNDKDIVSEFKQLKLEKEAQKNWDLFYKRNSTHFFKDRHWTTREFEELKACKEFENQRLVVLEAGCGVGNCLFPLLEEDPRLFIYACDFSPRAVDFVKKNPAYSEDTCNVFQCDLTKDDLRDNIQENSVDVCTLIFVLSAVHPEKMHLALQNIYKITCCLFLRRMDTKMCPMNTYFVRL
;
A
#
# COMPACT_ATOMS: atom_id res chain seq x y z
N MET A 1 -72.56 46.38 -14.04
CA MET A 1 -71.62 46.65 -15.11
C MET A 1 -70.58 45.54 -15.08
N ASN A 2 -70.70 44.65 -16.06
CA ASN A 2 -69.84 43.48 -16.21
C ASN A 2 -68.45 43.85 -16.74
N SER A 3 -67.41 43.28 -16.19
CA SER A 3 -66.16 43.17 -16.92
C SER A 3 -65.59 41.75 -16.72
N LYS A 4 -65.50 41.08 -17.84
CA LYS A 4 -64.92 39.73 -18.03
C LYS A 4 -63.46 39.73 -17.63
N ILE A 5 -63.06 38.68 -16.95
CA ILE A 5 -61.68 38.33 -16.76
C ILE A 5 -61.41 37.19 -17.71
N GLU A 6 -60.49 37.37 -18.66
CA GLU A 6 -60.00 36.36 -19.56
C GLU A 6 -58.88 35.56 -18.85
N GLU A 7 -59.06 34.25 -18.82
CA GLU A 7 -58.04 33.30 -18.42
C GLU A 7 -56.97 33.19 -19.51
N TYR A 8 -55.73 33.54 -19.18
CA TYR A 8 -54.56 33.11 -19.94
C TYR A 8 -53.90 31.96 -19.21
N GLY A 9 -54.03 30.77 -19.77
CA GLY A 9 -53.28 29.60 -19.37
C GLY A 9 -51.81 29.74 -19.78
N ILE A 10 -50.91 29.75 -18.81
CA ILE A 10 -49.48 29.60 -19.04
C ILE A 10 -49.13 28.20 -18.60
N SER A 11 -48.85 27.36 -19.59
CA SER A 11 -48.21 26.07 -19.40
C SER A 11 -46.77 26.30 -18.95
N GLY A 12 -46.52 26.15 -17.66
CA GLY A 12 -45.17 26.10 -17.11
C GLY A 12 -44.57 24.71 -17.36
N GLU A 13 -43.64 24.64 -18.27
CA GLU A 13 -42.72 23.53 -18.35
C GLU A 13 -41.83 23.58 -17.11
N GLU A 14 -42.00 22.61 -16.22
CA GLU A 14 -41.07 22.35 -15.14
C GLU A 14 -39.78 21.78 -15.76
N GLU A 15 -38.79 22.64 -15.96
CA GLU A 15 -37.41 22.19 -16.15
C GLU A 15 -36.93 21.48 -14.88
N ASN A 16 -37.05 20.20 -14.94
CA ASN A 16 -36.49 19.29 -13.95
C ASN A 16 -34.96 19.31 -14.14
N SER A 17 -34.30 20.26 -13.47
CA SER A 17 -32.84 20.29 -13.37
C SER A 17 -32.39 19.17 -12.48
N ASP A 18 -32.40 17.97 -13.05
CA ASP A 18 -31.74 16.79 -12.52
C ASP A 18 -30.21 17.04 -12.55
N LYS A 19 -29.75 17.78 -11.53
CA LYS A 19 -28.32 17.78 -11.20
C LYS A 19 -27.98 16.37 -10.75
N SER A 20 -27.69 15.53 -11.73
CA SER A 20 -27.01 14.27 -11.49
C SER A 20 -25.75 14.57 -10.68
N LEU A 21 -25.83 14.33 -9.37
CA LEU A 21 -24.65 14.04 -8.59
C LEU A 21 -23.91 12.96 -9.36
N HIS A 22 -22.80 13.33 -9.98
CA HIS A 22 -21.81 12.36 -10.39
C HIS A 22 -21.36 11.68 -9.10
N SER A 23 -22.04 10.59 -8.76
CA SER A 23 -21.50 9.63 -7.84
C SER A 23 -20.18 9.17 -8.48
N GLU A 24 -19.08 9.59 -7.89
CA GLU A 24 -17.79 9.00 -8.15
C GLU A 24 -17.97 7.50 -7.98
N THR A 25 -18.16 6.83 -9.08
CA THR A 25 -18.17 5.36 -9.12
C THR A 25 -16.75 4.96 -8.76
N LEU A 26 -16.55 4.68 -7.48
CA LEU A 26 -15.40 3.97 -6.97
C LEU A 26 -15.10 2.85 -7.97
N PHE A 27 -13.90 2.86 -8.51
CA PHE A 27 -13.41 1.96 -9.52
C PHE A 27 -13.55 0.51 -9.01
N GLN A 28 -14.72 -0.08 -9.23
CA GLN A 28 -14.92 -1.51 -8.99
C GLN A 28 -14.33 -2.24 -10.19
N LYS A 29 -13.10 -2.73 -10.04
CA LYS A 29 -12.55 -3.70 -10.98
C LYS A 29 -13.56 -4.83 -11.14
N LYS A 30 -14.09 -4.95 -12.34
CA LYS A 30 -14.95 -6.06 -12.75
C LYS A 30 -14.19 -7.37 -12.48
N GLY A 31 -14.59 -8.13 -11.45
CA GLY A 31 -14.09 -9.49 -11.24
C GLY A 31 -13.41 -9.83 -9.92
N HIS A 32 -13.31 -8.94 -8.94
CA HIS A 32 -12.78 -9.30 -7.61
C HIS A 32 -13.90 -9.57 -6.60
N ASN A 33 -14.71 -10.59 -6.88
CA ASN A 33 -15.47 -11.21 -5.81
C ASN A 33 -14.48 -11.91 -4.88
N LEU A 34 -14.60 -11.67 -3.56
CA LEU A 34 -13.89 -12.46 -2.55
C LEU A 34 -14.04 -13.93 -2.90
N ARG A 35 -12.94 -14.66 -3.02
CA ARG A 35 -12.97 -16.10 -3.26
C ARG A 35 -13.70 -16.75 -2.11
N ILE A 36 -14.87 -17.29 -2.38
CA ILE A 36 -15.60 -18.14 -1.43
C ILE A 36 -14.94 -19.51 -1.49
N LEU A 37 -14.53 -20.04 -0.33
CA LEU A 37 -13.99 -21.38 -0.23
C LEU A 37 -15.05 -22.38 -0.66
N THR A 38 -14.68 -23.39 -1.43
CA THR A 38 -15.54 -24.52 -1.69
C THR A 38 -15.78 -25.30 -0.39
N PRO A 39 -16.89 -26.06 -0.26
CA PRO A 39 -17.13 -26.88 0.93
C PRO A 39 -15.95 -27.80 1.27
N ASP A 40 -15.32 -28.41 0.27
CA ASP A 40 -14.14 -29.28 0.46
C ASP A 40 -12.92 -28.52 0.96
N GLU A 41 -12.68 -27.29 0.48
CA GLU A 41 -11.60 -26.42 0.97
C GLU A 41 -11.86 -25.97 2.41
N ALA A 42 -13.12 -25.66 2.74
CA ALA A 42 -13.50 -25.30 4.11
C ALA A 42 -13.29 -26.48 5.07
N VAL A 43 -13.65 -27.68 4.67
CA VAL A 43 -13.41 -28.91 5.46
C VAL A 43 -11.91 -29.17 5.62
N LYS A 44 -11.11 -29.02 4.56
CA LYS A 44 -9.64 -29.15 4.65
C LYS A 44 -9.06 -28.15 5.62
N LEU A 45 -9.48 -26.88 5.55
CA LEU A 45 -9.02 -25.83 6.45
C LEU A 45 -9.39 -26.11 7.92
N GLN A 46 -10.60 -26.64 8.18
CA GLN A 46 -11.03 -27.04 9.53
C GLN A 46 -10.25 -28.23 10.06
N ASN A 47 -9.83 -29.15 9.18
CA ASN A 47 -9.07 -30.34 9.54
C ASN A 47 -7.56 -30.11 9.58
N ASP A 48 -7.08 -28.96 9.08
CA ASP A 48 -5.66 -28.59 9.14
C ASP A 48 -5.32 -28.19 10.58
N LYS A 49 -4.99 -29.20 11.38
CA LYS A 49 -4.62 -29.07 12.79
C LYS A 49 -3.11 -29.13 13.01
N ASP A 50 -2.33 -29.26 11.95
CA ASP A 50 -0.87 -29.32 12.00
C ASP A 50 -0.26 -27.96 12.27
N ILE A 51 -0.54 -27.46 13.47
CA ILE A 51 0.08 -26.23 13.96
C ILE A 51 1.56 -26.51 14.19
N VAL A 52 2.41 -25.68 13.62
CA VAL A 52 3.85 -25.69 13.88
C VAL A 52 4.09 -25.58 15.38
N SER A 53 4.89 -26.49 15.96
CA SER A 53 5.15 -26.50 17.40
C SER A 53 5.66 -25.13 17.90
N GLU A 54 5.30 -24.75 19.12
CA GLU A 54 5.69 -23.48 19.74
C GLU A 54 7.22 -23.25 19.67
N PHE A 55 8.00 -24.29 19.98
CA PHE A 55 9.46 -24.23 19.84
C PHE A 55 9.91 -23.82 18.44
N LYS A 56 9.30 -24.38 17.42
CA LYS A 56 9.63 -24.07 16.02
C LYS A 56 9.17 -22.67 15.63
N GLN A 57 8.01 -22.23 16.13
CA GLN A 57 7.52 -20.86 15.94
C GLN A 57 8.48 -19.84 16.56
N LEU A 58 8.86 -20.02 17.82
CA LEU A 58 9.82 -19.17 18.53
C LEU A 58 11.19 -19.13 17.83
N LYS A 59 11.65 -20.28 17.32
CA LYS A 59 12.90 -20.36 16.55
C LYS A 59 12.82 -19.56 15.25
N LEU A 60 11.74 -19.72 14.48
CA LEU A 60 11.53 -18.98 13.24
C LEU A 60 11.48 -17.47 13.50
N GLU A 61 10.79 -17.05 14.55
CA GLU A 61 10.69 -15.65 14.96
C GLU A 61 12.07 -15.08 15.36
N LYS A 62 12.81 -15.80 16.18
CA LYS A 62 14.16 -15.40 16.63
C LYS A 62 15.16 -15.29 15.49
N GLU A 63 15.06 -16.16 14.50
CA GLU A 63 15.98 -16.23 13.37
C GLU A 63 15.44 -15.52 12.12
N ALA A 64 14.32 -14.81 12.19
CA ALA A 64 13.65 -14.23 11.03
C ALA A 64 14.57 -13.31 10.20
N GLN A 65 15.28 -12.38 10.84
CA GLN A 65 16.24 -11.49 10.17
C GLN A 65 17.35 -12.29 9.46
N LYS A 66 17.95 -13.23 10.17
CA LYS A 66 19.01 -14.11 9.62
C LYS A 66 18.48 -14.90 8.42
N ASN A 67 17.24 -15.41 8.50
CA ASN A 67 16.65 -16.20 7.42
C ASN A 67 16.42 -15.34 6.17
N TRP A 68 15.93 -14.09 6.32
CA TRP A 68 15.81 -13.15 5.22
C TRP A 68 17.17 -12.76 4.65
N ASP A 69 18.16 -12.50 5.50
CA ASP A 69 19.51 -12.18 5.02
C ASP A 69 20.15 -13.36 4.24
N LEU A 70 19.94 -14.58 4.70
CA LEU A 70 20.37 -15.78 3.97
C LEU A 70 19.58 -15.98 2.66
N PHE A 71 18.30 -15.63 2.65
CA PHE A 71 17.49 -15.63 1.43
C PHE A 71 18.10 -14.72 0.35
N TYR A 72 18.40 -13.46 0.69
CA TYR A 72 19.04 -12.53 -0.24
C TYR A 72 20.47 -12.92 -0.59
N LYS A 73 21.20 -13.56 0.33
CA LYS A 73 22.52 -14.13 0.03
C LYS A 73 22.47 -15.19 -1.08
N ARG A 74 21.43 -16.02 -1.10
CA ARG A 74 21.28 -17.13 -2.06
C ARG A 74 20.72 -16.64 -3.40
N ASN A 75 19.77 -15.73 -3.36
CA ASN A 75 18.98 -15.34 -4.54
C ASN A 75 19.46 -14.03 -5.18
N SER A 76 20.31 -13.26 -4.47
CA SER A 76 20.74 -11.95 -4.93
C SER A 76 19.53 -11.06 -5.31
N THR A 77 19.57 -10.41 -6.47
CA THR A 77 18.51 -9.54 -6.98
C THR A 77 17.53 -10.24 -7.93
N HIS A 78 17.67 -11.55 -8.16
CA HIS A 78 17.00 -12.25 -9.27
C HIS A 78 15.71 -12.97 -8.89
N PHE A 79 15.33 -13.01 -7.62
CA PHE A 79 14.16 -13.80 -7.19
C PHE A 79 12.83 -13.13 -7.51
N PHE A 80 12.67 -11.87 -7.14
CA PHE A 80 11.47 -11.11 -7.42
C PHE A 80 11.63 -10.35 -8.74
N LYS A 81 10.50 -10.16 -9.45
CA LYS A 81 10.43 -9.34 -10.65
C LYS A 81 10.07 -7.91 -10.31
N ASP A 82 10.54 -6.98 -11.12
CA ASP A 82 10.18 -5.57 -11.03
C ASP A 82 8.67 -5.34 -11.16
N ARG A 83 8.16 -4.39 -10.38
CA ARG A 83 6.73 -4.20 -10.15
C ARG A 83 6.20 -2.99 -10.91
N HIS A 84 6.29 -2.98 -12.23
CA HIS A 84 5.75 -1.93 -13.09
C HIS A 84 4.21 -1.84 -13.08
N TRP A 85 3.54 -2.70 -12.33
CA TRP A 85 2.09 -2.71 -12.24
C TRP A 85 1.53 -1.81 -11.13
N THR A 86 2.36 -1.34 -10.21
CA THR A 86 1.93 -0.64 -8.99
C THR A 86 1.19 0.65 -9.29
N THR A 87 1.68 1.48 -10.15
CA THR A 87 1.03 2.74 -10.57
C THR A 87 -0.26 2.51 -11.36
N ARG A 88 -0.36 1.39 -12.08
CA ARG A 88 -1.60 1.01 -12.78
C ARG A 88 -2.69 0.59 -11.79
N GLU A 89 -2.32 -0.09 -10.71
CA GLU A 89 -3.26 -0.64 -9.74
C GLU A 89 -3.64 0.37 -8.65
N PHE A 90 -2.75 1.30 -8.32
CA PHE A 90 -2.91 2.28 -7.24
C PHE A 90 -2.80 3.70 -7.77
N GLU A 91 -3.95 4.38 -7.84
CA GLU A 91 -4.03 5.76 -8.34
C GLU A 91 -3.29 6.74 -7.42
N GLU A 92 -3.21 6.41 -6.14
CA GLU A 92 -2.50 7.19 -5.13
C GLU A 92 -1.02 7.39 -5.47
N LEU A 93 -0.40 6.44 -6.15
CA LEU A 93 0.97 6.56 -6.65
C LEU A 93 1.09 7.43 -7.90
N LYS A 94 -0.03 7.81 -8.52
CA LYS A 94 -0.09 8.74 -9.66
C LYS A 94 -0.34 10.18 -9.22
N ALA A 95 -0.69 10.41 -7.97
CA ALA A 95 -1.13 11.72 -7.48
C ALA A 95 -0.09 12.83 -7.68
N CYS A 96 1.20 12.50 -7.79
CA CYS A 96 2.24 13.47 -8.15
C CYS A 96 2.02 14.14 -9.51
N LYS A 97 1.29 13.50 -10.42
CA LYS A 97 1.00 14.08 -11.74
C LYS A 97 -0.06 15.18 -11.69
N GLU A 98 -0.86 15.20 -10.64
CA GLU A 98 -1.95 16.19 -10.46
C GLU A 98 -1.50 17.43 -9.69
N PHE A 99 -0.42 17.33 -8.88
CA PHE A 99 0.11 18.44 -8.11
C PHE A 99 1.43 18.93 -8.72
N GLU A 100 1.36 19.98 -9.54
CA GLU A 100 2.52 20.49 -10.30
C GLU A 100 3.71 20.93 -9.42
N ASN A 101 3.51 21.17 -8.12
CA ASN A 101 4.52 21.75 -7.22
C ASN A 101 4.78 20.94 -5.93
N GLN A 102 4.21 19.77 -5.74
CA GLN A 102 4.44 18.96 -4.54
C GLN A 102 5.11 17.63 -4.88
N ARG A 103 6.14 17.30 -4.11
CA ARG A 103 6.83 16.01 -4.18
C ARG A 103 6.05 15.01 -3.33
N LEU A 104 5.60 13.90 -3.92
CA LEU A 104 4.98 12.83 -3.18
C LEU A 104 6.04 12.02 -2.44
N VAL A 105 5.85 11.86 -1.14
CA VAL A 105 6.73 11.08 -0.27
C VAL A 105 6.12 9.71 -0.01
N VAL A 106 6.81 8.67 -0.43
CA VAL A 106 6.36 7.28 -0.31
C VAL A 106 7.24 6.53 0.68
N LEU A 107 6.66 5.69 1.53
CA LEU A 107 7.40 4.65 2.24
C LEU A 107 7.17 3.31 1.57
N GLU A 108 8.23 2.65 1.11
CA GLU A 108 8.21 1.21 0.79
C GLU A 108 8.75 0.43 1.98
N ALA A 109 7.84 -0.13 2.79
CA ALA A 109 8.18 -0.98 3.91
C ALA A 109 8.40 -2.42 3.42
N GLY A 110 9.58 -3.00 3.73
CA GLY A 110 10.01 -4.29 3.19
C GLY A 110 10.38 -4.22 1.71
N CYS A 111 11.25 -3.27 1.37
CA CYS A 111 11.61 -2.96 -0.02
C CYS A 111 12.38 -4.07 -0.75
N GLY A 112 12.91 -5.05 -0.01
CA GLY A 112 13.76 -6.09 -0.58
C GLY A 112 14.97 -5.47 -1.31
N VAL A 113 15.13 -5.86 -2.57
CA VAL A 113 16.21 -5.37 -3.43
C VAL A 113 15.79 -4.20 -4.34
N GLY A 114 14.62 -3.59 -4.07
CA GLY A 114 14.14 -2.41 -4.78
C GLY A 114 13.23 -2.71 -5.99
N ASN A 115 12.61 -3.89 -6.05
CA ASN A 115 11.78 -4.28 -7.18
C ASN A 115 10.48 -3.46 -7.35
N CYS A 116 10.09 -2.64 -6.36
CA CYS A 116 9.02 -1.65 -6.50
C CYS A 116 9.59 -0.23 -6.55
N LEU A 117 10.56 0.08 -5.70
CA LEU A 117 11.22 1.37 -5.58
C LEU A 117 11.76 1.87 -6.93
N PHE A 118 12.61 1.08 -7.61
CA PHE A 118 13.23 1.52 -8.85
C PHE A 118 12.23 1.72 -9.99
N PRO A 119 11.28 0.80 -10.26
CA PRO A 119 10.22 1.06 -11.22
C PRO A 119 9.40 2.32 -10.94
N LEU A 120 9.10 2.61 -9.66
CA LEU A 120 8.38 3.83 -9.30
C LEU A 120 9.20 5.10 -9.62
N LEU A 121 10.49 5.11 -9.30
CA LEU A 121 11.37 6.24 -9.61
C LEU A 121 11.64 6.40 -11.10
N GLU A 122 11.64 5.31 -11.87
CA GLU A 122 11.73 5.34 -13.33
C GLU A 122 10.48 5.98 -13.95
N GLU A 123 9.28 5.66 -13.42
CA GLU A 123 8.01 6.20 -13.90
C GLU A 123 7.80 7.68 -13.51
N ASP A 124 8.20 8.06 -12.29
CA ASP A 124 8.11 9.46 -11.82
C ASP A 124 9.32 9.83 -10.94
N PRO A 125 10.34 10.47 -11.52
CA PRO A 125 11.55 10.90 -10.80
C PRO A 125 11.30 12.03 -9.77
N ARG A 126 10.09 12.58 -9.70
CA ARG A 126 9.73 13.58 -8.68
C ARG A 126 9.34 12.93 -7.34
N LEU A 127 9.15 11.61 -7.29
CA LEU A 127 8.93 10.90 -6.03
C LEU A 127 10.14 11.06 -5.10
N PHE A 128 9.86 11.04 -3.80
CA PHE A 128 10.86 10.72 -2.81
C PHE A 128 10.45 9.45 -2.08
N ILE A 129 11.33 8.46 -2.05
CA ILE A 129 10.98 7.17 -1.47
C ILE A 129 11.87 6.89 -0.26
N TYR A 130 11.25 6.85 0.93
CA TYR A 130 11.84 6.14 2.04
C TYR A 130 11.64 4.65 1.82
N ALA A 131 12.69 3.86 1.99
CA ALA A 131 12.59 2.41 1.85
C ALA A 131 13.31 1.71 3.01
N CYS A 132 12.69 0.71 3.57
CA CYS A 132 13.34 -0.07 4.62
C CYS A 132 13.14 -1.56 4.41
N ASP A 133 14.12 -2.35 4.87
CA ASP A 133 14.02 -3.81 4.89
C ASP A 133 14.63 -4.34 6.18
N PHE A 134 14.15 -5.51 6.59
CA PHE A 134 14.64 -6.21 7.78
C PHE A 134 16.06 -6.76 7.58
N SER A 135 16.41 -7.12 6.33
CA SER A 135 17.72 -7.64 5.96
C SER A 135 18.70 -6.51 5.61
N PRO A 136 19.83 -6.39 6.32
CA PRO A 136 20.89 -5.46 5.94
C PRO A 136 21.43 -5.71 4.54
N ARG A 137 21.39 -6.94 4.08
CA ARG A 137 21.84 -7.32 2.73
C ARG A 137 20.91 -6.79 1.63
N ALA A 138 19.60 -6.83 1.88
CA ALA A 138 18.64 -6.23 0.97
C ALA A 138 18.91 -4.72 0.81
N VAL A 139 19.07 -4.01 1.91
CA VAL A 139 19.45 -2.59 1.94
C VAL A 139 20.75 -2.35 1.16
N ASP A 140 21.75 -3.18 1.36
CA ASP A 140 23.02 -3.10 0.63
C ASP A 140 22.85 -3.27 -0.88
N PHE A 141 21.99 -4.18 -1.33
CA PHE A 141 21.70 -4.35 -2.75
C PHE A 141 21.03 -3.12 -3.34
N VAL A 142 20.09 -2.50 -2.64
CA VAL A 142 19.46 -1.26 -3.10
C VAL A 142 20.50 -0.15 -3.21
N LYS A 143 21.33 0.07 -2.19
CA LYS A 143 22.37 1.12 -2.19
C LYS A 143 23.44 0.92 -3.26
N LYS A 144 23.69 -0.31 -3.70
CA LYS A 144 24.65 -0.65 -4.77
C LYS A 144 24.03 -0.63 -6.17
N ASN A 145 22.72 -0.44 -6.28
CA ASN A 145 22.06 -0.36 -7.57
C ASN A 145 22.50 0.94 -8.29
N PRO A 146 22.87 0.90 -9.58
CA PRO A 146 23.24 2.08 -10.33
C PRO A 146 22.20 3.20 -10.39
N ALA A 147 20.90 2.83 -10.22
CA ALA A 147 19.78 3.79 -10.18
C ALA A 147 19.55 4.40 -8.79
N TYR A 148 20.31 4.00 -7.77
CA TYR A 148 20.19 4.58 -6.43
C TYR A 148 20.74 6.02 -6.40
N SER A 149 19.94 6.94 -5.83
CA SER A 149 20.39 8.32 -5.54
C SER A 149 19.76 8.79 -4.23
N GLU A 150 20.55 9.40 -3.37
CA GLU A 150 20.07 10.00 -2.12
C GLU A 150 19.15 11.21 -2.35
N ASP A 151 19.17 11.81 -3.54
CA ASP A 151 18.24 12.88 -3.92
C ASP A 151 16.79 12.38 -4.09
N THR A 152 16.62 11.09 -4.41
CA THR A 152 15.31 10.50 -4.73
C THR A 152 14.88 9.45 -3.73
N CYS A 153 15.82 8.83 -3.01
CA CYS A 153 15.44 7.84 -2.00
C CYS A 153 16.42 7.79 -0.82
N ASN A 154 15.87 7.40 0.34
CA ASN A 154 16.64 7.09 1.54
C ASN A 154 16.33 5.65 1.95
N VAL A 155 17.37 4.80 2.00
CA VAL A 155 17.23 3.37 2.27
C VAL A 155 17.96 2.98 3.54
N PHE A 156 17.26 2.33 4.47
CA PHE A 156 17.79 1.93 5.77
C PHE A 156 17.27 0.57 6.24
N GLN A 157 18.00 -0.06 7.15
CA GLN A 157 17.55 -1.28 7.80
C GLN A 157 16.55 -0.95 8.90
N CYS A 158 15.45 -1.73 9.01
CA CYS A 158 14.45 -1.55 10.06
C CYS A 158 13.69 -2.85 10.34
N ASP A 159 13.54 -3.19 11.62
CA ASP A 159 12.53 -4.13 12.11
C ASP A 159 11.25 -3.34 12.43
N LEU A 160 10.28 -3.37 11.53
CA LEU A 160 9.02 -2.63 11.67
C LEU A 160 8.28 -2.90 12.99
N THR A 161 8.57 -4.03 13.64
CA THR A 161 7.91 -4.45 14.89
C THR A 161 8.66 -4.03 16.16
N LYS A 162 9.88 -3.49 16.04
CA LYS A 162 10.73 -3.13 17.19
C LYS A 162 11.36 -1.76 17.10
N ASP A 163 11.91 -1.42 15.90
CA ASP A 163 12.59 -0.15 15.71
C ASP A 163 11.58 0.98 15.52
N ASP A 164 11.97 2.21 15.79
CA ASP A 164 11.12 3.37 15.55
C ASP A 164 11.45 4.01 14.20
N LEU A 165 10.48 4.05 13.28
CA LEU A 165 10.67 4.68 11.98
C LEU A 165 11.03 6.16 12.07
N ARG A 166 10.70 6.84 13.19
CA ARG A 166 11.03 8.25 13.43
C ARG A 166 12.52 8.51 13.56
N ASP A 167 13.33 7.47 13.79
CA ASP A 167 14.80 7.61 13.80
C ASP A 167 15.36 7.97 12.40
N ASN A 168 14.58 7.67 11.35
CA ASN A 168 14.98 7.89 9.95
C ASN A 168 14.01 8.76 9.15
N ILE A 169 12.77 8.92 9.61
CA ILE A 169 11.67 9.57 8.88
C ILE A 169 10.99 10.56 9.82
N GLN A 170 10.80 11.79 9.36
CA GLN A 170 10.07 12.81 10.14
C GLN A 170 8.62 12.40 10.32
N GLU A 171 8.04 12.69 11.49
CA GLU A 171 6.62 12.49 11.76
C GLU A 171 5.75 13.26 10.74
N ASN A 172 4.64 12.64 10.32
CA ASN A 172 3.68 13.24 9.39
C ASN A 172 4.28 13.69 8.05
N SER A 173 5.34 13.03 7.57
CA SER A 173 6.02 13.39 6.32
C SER A 173 5.80 12.41 5.18
N VAL A 174 5.17 11.27 5.42
CA VAL A 174 4.90 10.25 4.41
C VAL A 174 3.45 10.35 3.95
N ASP A 175 3.23 10.46 2.65
CA ASP A 175 1.91 10.55 2.04
C ASP A 175 1.31 9.16 1.77
N VAL A 176 2.14 8.22 1.33
CA VAL A 176 1.72 6.86 0.93
C VAL A 176 2.68 5.83 1.49
N CYS A 177 2.15 4.73 2.03
CA CYS A 177 2.96 3.59 2.44
C CYS A 177 2.55 2.33 1.67
N THR A 178 3.55 1.59 1.17
CA THR A 178 3.36 0.27 0.54
C THR A 178 3.93 -0.84 1.42
N LEU A 179 3.18 -1.96 1.53
CA LEU A 179 3.58 -3.18 2.26
C LEU A 179 3.34 -4.40 1.37
N ILE A 180 4.16 -4.58 0.34
CA ILE A 180 3.98 -5.63 -0.66
C ILE A 180 4.60 -6.93 -0.17
N PHE A 181 3.77 -7.93 0.19
CA PHE A 181 4.16 -9.22 0.80
C PHE A 181 4.89 -9.11 2.15
N VAL A 182 4.72 -8.01 2.88
CA VAL A 182 5.42 -7.75 4.14
C VAL A 182 4.63 -8.25 5.34
N LEU A 183 3.36 -7.86 5.49
CA LEU A 183 2.56 -8.26 6.66
C LEU A 183 2.44 -9.78 6.76
N SER A 184 2.34 -10.48 5.64
CA SER A 184 2.30 -11.96 5.62
C SER A 184 3.59 -12.62 6.12
N ALA A 185 4.70 -11.88 6.19
CA ALA A 185 5.98 -12.33 6.73
C ALA A 185 6.20 -11.94 8.21
N VAL A 186 5.29 -11.14 8.78
CA VAL A 186 5.30 -10.74 10.19
C VAL A 186 4.41 -11.67 11.01
N HIS A 187 4.84 -12.01 12.23
CA HIS A 187 4.01 -12.79 13.15
C HIS A 187 2.66 -12.10 13.39
N PRO A 188 1.51 -12.80 13.32
CA PRO A 188 0.19 -12.18 13.41
C PRO A 188 0.01 -11.24 14.62
N GLU A 189 0.51 -11.65 15.78
CA GLU A 189 0.45 -10.85 17.02
C GLU A 189 1.29 -9.57 16.97
N LYS A 190 2.21 -9.44 16.01
CA LYS A 190 3.08 -8.28 15.84
C LYS A 190 2.71 -7.39 14.65
N MET A 191 1.76 -7.81 13.81
CA MET A 191 1.34 -7.02 12.65
C MET A 191 0.86 -5.63 13.06
N HIS A 192 0.14 -5.53 14.17
CA HIS A 192 -0.36 -4.25 14.70
C HIS A 192 0.78 -3.30 15.09
N LEU A 193 1.91 -3.82 15.60
CA LEU A 193 3.08 -3.00 15.95
C LEU A 193 3.69 -2.37 14.70
N ALA A 194 3.82 -3.13 13.62
CA ALA A 194 4.31 -2.62 12.34
C ALA A 194 3.40 -1.50 11.80
N LEU A 195 2.08 -1.70 11.85
CA LEU A 195 1.11 -0.69 11.40
C LEU A 195 1.12 0.55 12.28
N GLN A 196 1.21 0.41 13.62
CA GLN A 196 1.34 1.54 14.54
C GLN A 196 2.61 2.35 14.30
N ASN A 197 3.71 1.67 13.96
CA ASN A 197 4.97 2.32 13.67
C ASN A 197 4.87 3.16 12.38
N ILE A 198 4.27 2.62 11.33
CA ILE A 198 4.00 3.34 10.07
C ILE A 198 3.08 4.54 10.32
N TYR A 199 2.04 4.37 11.14
CA TYR A 199 1.09 5.43 11.47
C TYR A 199 1.76 6.70 12.02
N LYS A 200 2.81 6.58 12.84
CA LYS A 200 3.52 7.71 13.45
C LYS A 200 4.15 8.67 12.44
N ILE A 201 4.53 8.15 11.27
CA ILE A 201 5.26 8.92 10.24
C ILE A 201 4.36 9.39 9.10
N THR A 202 3.12 8.89 9.04
CA THR A 202 2.21 9.16 7.92
C THR A 202 1.40 10.43 8.17
N CYS A 203 1.16 11.22 7.12
CA CYS A 203 0.47 12.51 7.20
C CYS A 203 -1.03 12.36 7.52
N CYS A 204 -1.49 13.00 8.61
CA CYS A 204 -2.89 12.94 9.07
C CYS A 204 -3.92 13.48 8.08
N LEU A 205 -3.55 14.27 7.09
CA LEU A 205 -4.47 14.83 6.10
C LEU A 205 -5.10 13.75 5.19
N PHE A 206 -4.46 12.58 5.06
CA PHE A 206 -4.96 11.44 4.30
C PHE A 206 -5.77 10.43 5.11
N LEU A 207 -5.90 10.60 6.44
CA LEU A 207 -6.60 9.68 7.34
C LEU A 207 -8.12 9.56 7.13
N ARG A 208 -8.73 10.34 6.26
CA ARG A 208 -10.20 10.34 6.11
C ARG A 208 -10.78 9.18 5.29
N ARG A 209 -9.97 8.30 4.72
CA ARG A 209 -10.45 7.08 4.05
C ARG A 209 -9.56 5.88 4.36
N MET A 210 -9.81 5.24 5.49
CA MET A 210 -9.30 3.88 5.74
C MET A 210 -10.12 2.88 4.90
N ASP A 211 -9.84 2.80 3.61
CA ASP A 211 -10.24 1.67 2.81
C ASP A 211 -9.03 0.74 2.67
N THR A 212 -8.98 -0.28 3.51
CA THR A 212 -8.06 -1.41 3.33
C THR A 212 -8.49 -2.17 2.07
N LYS A 213 -7.95 -1.77 0.93
CA LYS A 213 -8.11 -2.56 -0.29
C LYS A 213 -7.20 -3.77 -0.21
N MET A 214 -7.76 -4.92 0.16
CA MET A 214 -7.07 -6.19 0.01
C MET A 214 -6.97 -6.52 -1.49
N CYS A 215 -5.77 -6.42 -2.05
CA CYS A 215 -5.48 -7.01 -3.35
C CYS A 215 -5.41 -8.55 -3.19
N PRO A 216 -5.91 -9.36 -4.15
CA PRO A 216 -6.00 -10.82 -4.03
C PRO A 216 -4.66 -11.57 -3.93
N MET A 217 -3.54 -10.87 -3.90
CA MET A 217 -2.19 -11.42 -3.79
C MET A 217 -1.47 -11.04 -2.48
N ASN A 218 -2.14 -10.93 -1.34
CA ASN A 218 -1.52 -10.55 -0.06
C ASN A 218 -0.74 -9.21 -0.10
N THR A 219 -1.11 -8.32 -1.00
CA THR A 219 -0.55 -6.98 -1.06
C THR A 219 -1.46 -6.07 -0.27
N TYR A 220 -0.98 -5.54 0.84
CA TYR A 220 -1.68 -4.53 1.61
C TYR A 220 -1.19 -3.17 1.16
N PHE A 221 -2.09 -2.39 0.62
CA PHE A 221 -1.90 -0.98 0.40
C PHE A 221 -2.59 -0.27 1.56
N VAL A 222 -1.81 0.27 2.47
CA VAL A 222 -2.35 1.04 3.58
C VAL A 222 -2.35 2.49 3.15
N ARG A 223 -3.51 2.98 2.72
CA ARG A 223 -3.80 4.40 2.68
C ARG A 223 -4.21 4.78 4.10
N LEU A 224 -3.33 5.41 4.81
CA LEU A 224 -3.59 5.96 6.15
C LEU A 224 -4.23 7.31 6.03
#